data_eb2a3c797c394b9aa2431e798550519e
#
_entry.id   eb2a3c797c394b9aa2431e798550519e
#
_cell.length_a   1.000
_cell.length_b   1.000
_cell.length_c   1.000
_cell.angle_alpha   90.00
_cell.angle_beta   90.00
_cell.angle_gamma   90.00
#
_symmetry.space_group_name_H-M   'P 1'
#
loop_
_entity.id
_entity.type
_entity.pdbx_description
1 polymer ?
#
loop_
_entity_poly.entity_id
_entity_poly.type
_entity_poly.pdbx_seq_one_letter_code
_entity_poly.pdbx_strand_id
1 'polypeptide(L)'
;VEISSKKNSEGLEANDNQRIEPTSRNESSSIFRKYRMKRPIRIIGIGSSMREHSYSTLAVKMVLDLSKKNYNAETNLLDLRHTKLPIYDPDDSSHTNIQEIGHLLKWADAFVLASPDYHGSMSGVMKNFLDHFWEEFAGKTFGYICASHEKGLTVMDQMRTAVRQCYGWSLPYGVSISGEQDFNDKAEIINDSLDRRLRMLTRDLVVYGSLIREQFLQDITDDDISDTFAARYRSLLINQKPLIT
;
A
#
# COMPACT_ATOMS: atom_id res chain seq x y z
N VAL A 1 32.79 -52.96 -21.17
CA VAL A 1 33.53 -52.50 -19.98
C VAL A 1 32.49 -52.19 -18.93
N GLU A 2 32.31 -53.19 -18.04
CA GLU A 2 31.49 -53.08 -16.82
C GLU A 2 32.16 -52.15 -15.83
N ILE A 3 31.39 -51.25 -15.22
CA ILE A 3 31.74 -50.61 -13.96
C ILE A 3 30.58 -50.79 -12.98
N SER A 4 30.91 -51.54 -11.96
CA SER A 4 30.15 -51.96 -10.80
C SER A 4 29.60 -50.77 -9.99
N SER A 5 28.30 -50.83 -9.69
CA SER A 5 27.63 -50.03 -8.69
C SER A 5 27.88 -50.51 -7.26
N LYS A 6 28.40 -49.70 -6.39
CA LYS A 6 28.26 -49.88 -4.93
C LYS A 6 27.29 -48.83 -4.40
N LYS A 7 26.16 -49.32 -3.91
CA LYS A 7 25.22 -48.60 -3.04
C LYS A 7 25.87 -48.37 -1.68
N ASN A 8 25.90 -47.13 -1.23
CA ASN A 8 25.92 -46.82 0.20
C ASN A 8 24.65 -46.05 0.52
N SER A 9 23.77 -46.74 1.20
CA SER A 9 22.62 -46.21 1.89
C SER A 9 23.06 -45.82 3.31
N GLU A 10 23.25 -44.53 3.55
CA GLU A 10 23.23 -43.97 4.89
C GLU A 10 22.06 -43.01 4.99
N GLY A 11 21.17 -43.36 5.93
CA GLY A 11 19.93 -42.63 6.20
C GLY A 11 20.23 -41.28 6.82
N LEU A 12 19.64 -40.28 6.21
CA LEU A 12 19.40 -39.01 6.88
C LEU A 12 18.00 -39.08 7.50
N GLU A 13 17.97 -39.37 8.79
CA GLU A 13 16.80 -39.20 9.63
C GLU A 13 16.41 -37.71 9.58
N ALA A 14 15.22 -37.45 9.11
CA ALA A 14 14.57 -36.16 9.22
C ALA A 14 14.18 -35.96 10.70
N ASN A 15 14.90 -35.15 11.40
CA ASN A 15 14.55 -34.60 12.68
C ASN A 15 13.85 -33.26 12.37
N ASP A 16 12.54 -33.21 12.38
CA ASP A 16 11.67 -33.06 13.49
C ASP A 16 11.16 -31.63 13.69
N ASN A 17 9.93 -31.49 13.37
CA ASN A 17 8.91 -30.60 13.94
C ASN A 17 9.35 -29.74 15.14
N GLN A 18 10.04 -28.66 14.91
CA GLN A 18 9.94 -27.52 15.80
C GLN A 18 8.69 -26.69 15.41
N ARG A 19 7.55 -27.03 16.03
CA ARG A 19 6.43 -26.11 16.17
C ARG A 19 6.96 -24.84 16.83
N ILE A 20 7.07 -23.78 16.05
CA ILE A 20 7.24 -22.43 16.59
C ILE A 20 5.93 -22.12 17.30
N GLU A 21 5.91 -22.25 18.61
CA GLU A 21 4.80 -21.77 19.43
C GLU A 21 4.66 -20.25 19.22
N PRO A 22 3.44 -19.72 19.12
CA PRO A 22 3.25 -18.29 18.98
C PRO A 22 3.74 -17.61 20.27
N THR A 23 4.87 -16.92 20.17
CA THR A 23 5.38 -16.05 21.22
C THR A 23 4.26 -15.11 21.69
N SER A 24 4.13 -15.00 22.99
CA SER A 24 3.04 -14.34 23.69
C SER A 24 2.74 -12.93 23.17
N ARG A 25 1.48 -12.54 23.14
CA ARG A 25 0.96 -11.20 22.74
C ARG A 25 1.71 -10.02 23.36
N ASN A 26 2.51 -10.23 24.38
CA ASN A 26 3.25 -9.17 25.10
C ASN A 26 4.58 -8.78 24.43
N GLU A 27 5.25 -9.67 23.70
CA GLU A 27 6.52 -9.33 23.04
C GLU A 27 6.31 -8.54 21.75
N SER A 28 5.25 -8.83 21.00
CA SER A 28 4.89 -8.03 19.83
C SER A 28 4.58 -6.56 20.22
N SER A 29 4.04 -6.33 21.42
CA SER A 29 3.74 -4.97 21.91
C SER A 29 5.02 -4.16 22.23
N SER A 30 6.14 -4.81 22.58
CA SER A 30 7.39 -4.13 22.92
C SER A 30 8.18 -3.66 21.70
N ILE A 31 8.16 -4.44 20.62
CA ILE A 31 8.79 -4.06 19.34
C ILE A 31 8.05 -2.87 18.72
N PHE A 32 6.71 -2.85 18.79
CA PHE A 32 5.89 -1.73 18.33
C PHE A 32 6.14 -0.41 19.09
N ARG A 33 6.60 -0.47 20.35
CA ARG A 33 6.88 0.74 21.14
C ARG A 33 8.17 1.46 20.72
N LYS A 34 9.14 0.73 20.17
CA LYS A 34 10.48 1.28 19.83
C LYS A 34 10.49 2.12 18.55
N TYR A 35 9.53 1.88 17.64
CA TYR A 35 9.45 2.51 16.31
C TYR A 35 8.10 3.18 16.06
N ARG A 36 7.49 3.73 17.09
CA ARG A 36 6.18 4.35 16.97
C ARG A 36 6.31 5.82 16.61
N MET A 37 5.76 6.20 15.47
CA MET A 37 5.51 7.61 15.15
C MET A 37 4.85 8.30 16.35
N LYS A 38 5.21 9.55 16.62
CA LYS A 38 4.64 10.35 17.73
C LYS A 38 3.13 10.59 17.56
N ARG A 39 2.57 10.34 16.41
CA ARG A 39 1.15 10.42 16.05
C ARG A 39 0.67 9.16 15.34
N PRO A 40 -0.65 8.94 15.23
CA PRO A 40 -1.20 7.89 14.37
C PRO A 40 -0.70 8.01 12.93
N ILE A 41 -0.47 6.86 12.28
CA ILE A 41 -0.19 6.83 10.85
C ILE A 41 -1.44 7.25 10.07
N ARG A 42 -1.24 7.98 8.99
CA ARG A 42 -2.29 8.49 8.10
C ARG A 42 -2.29 7.72 6.80
N ILE A 43 -3.40 7.05 6.51
CA ILE A 43 -3.51 6.16 5.35
C ILE A 43 -4.65 6.62 4.45
N ILE A 44 -4.35 6.79 3.16
CA ILE A 44 -5.37 7.02 2.14
C ILE A 44 -5.55 5.75 1.31
N GLY A 45 -6.79 5.31 1.21
CA GLY A 45 -7.20 4.30 0.26
C GLY A 45 -7.73 4.94 -1.01
N ILE A 46 -7.29 4.45 -2.18
CA ILE A 46 -7.69 4.98 -3.48
C ILE A 46 -8.36 3.86 -4.27
N GLY A 47 -9.66 4.01 -4.51
CA GLY A 47 -10.47 3.12 -5.35
C GLY A 47 -10.67 3.72 -6.74
N SER A 48 -10.37 2.98 -7.80
CA SER A 48 -10.43 3.48 -9.18
C SER A 48 -11.41 2.75 -10.09
N SER A 49 -12.31 1.98 -9.52
CA SER A 49 -13.38 1.35 -10.28
C SER A 49 -14.55 2.30 -10.49
N MET A 50 -15.07 2.35 -11.71
CA MET A 50 -16.26 3.13 -12.04
C MET A 50 -17.57 2.35 -11.79
N ARG A 51 -17.49 1.09 -11.31
CA ARG A 51 -18.68 0.30 -10.96
C ARG A 51 -19.20 0.71 -9.58
N GLU A 52 -20.54 0.71 -9.42
CA GLU A 52 -21.20 1.09 -8.16
C GLU A 52 -20.83 0.16 -6.99
N HIS A 53 -20.91 -1.12 -7.24
CA HIS A 53 -20.55 -2.16 -6.26
C HIS A 53 -19.19 -2.77 -6.63
N SER A 54 -18.12 -2.02 -6.42
CA SER A 54 -16.77 -2.46 -6.78
C SER A 54 -16.11 -3.24 -5.66
N TYR A 55 -15.74 -4.49 -5.94
CA TYR A 55 -14.98 -5.31 -4.99
C TYR A 55 -13.60 -4.71 -4.67
N SER A 56 -12.93 -4.06 -5.62
CA SER A 56 -11.64 -3.40 -5.35
C SER A 56 -11.80 -2.23 -4.39
N THR A 57 -12.82 -1.39 -4.56
CA THR A 57 -13.12 -0.28 -3.64
C THR A 57 -13.58 -0.80 -2.27
N LEU A 58 -14.37 -1.88 -2.24
CA LEU A 58 -14.78 -2.53 -1.00
C LEU A 58 -13.58 -3.03 -0.19
N ALA A 59 -12.63 -3.69 -0.84
CA ALA A 59 -11.43 -4.18 -0.15
C ALA A 59 -10.55 -3.03 0.39
N VAL A 60 -10.48 -1.90 -0.32
CA VAL A 60 -9.83 -0.68 0.21
C VAL A 60 -10.51 -0.24 1.50
N LYS A 61 -11.84 -0.13 1.52
CA LYS A 61 -12.59 0.23 2.73
C LYS A 61 -12.27 -0.70 3.88
N MET A 62 -12.23 -2.02 3.64
CA MET A 62 -11.88 -3.02 4.65
C MET A 62 -10.46 -2.82 5.21
N VAL A 63 -9.46 -2.54 4.35
CA VAL A 63 -8.10 -2.23 4.81
C VAL A 63 -8.08 -0.97 5.68
N LEU A 64 -8.80 0.07 5.29
CA LEU A 64 -8.88 1.32 6.06
C LEU A 64 -9.56 1.10 7.43
N ASP A 65 -10.66 0.35 7.47
CA ASP A 65 -11.39 0.03 8.69
C ASP A 65 -10.53 -0.83 9.63
N LEU A 66 -9.84 -1.84 9.10
CA LEU A 66 -8.90 -2.66 9.87
C LEU A 66 -7.73 -1.83 10.41
N SER A 67 -7.19 -0.89 9.61
CA SER A 67 -6.13 0.02 10.03
C SER A 67 -6.58 0.90 11.19
N LYS A 68 -7.78 1.47 11.10
CA LYS A 68 -8.37 2.29 12.14
C LYS A 68 -8.66 1.47 13.42
N LYS A 69 -9.34 0.32 13.27
CA LYS A 69 -9.78 -0.51 14.39
C LYS A 69 -8.63 -1.15 15.16
N ASN A 70 -7.64 -1.70 14.45
CA ASN A 70 -6.61 -2.55 15.05
C ASN A 70 -5.31 -1.79 15.37
N TYR A 71 -5.07 -0.65 14.69
CA TYR A 71 -3.79 0.08 14.76
C TYR A 71 -3.96 1.56 15.09
N ASN A 72 -5.19 2.02 15.33
CA ASN A 72 -5.48 3.43 15.61
C ASN A 72 -4.97 4.38 14.53
N ALA A 73 -5.01 3.95 13.25
CA ALA A 73 -4.63 4.79 12.12
C ALA A 73 -5.71 5.84 11.83
N GLU A 74 -5.29 7.01 11.37
CA GLU A 74 -6.18 7.99 10.73
C GLU A 74 -6.35 7.59 9.26
N THR A 75 -7.58 7.46 8.79
CA THR A 75 -7.82 6.93 7.44
C THR A 75 -8.75 7.82 6.62
N ASN A 76 -8.52 7.88 5.32
CA ASN A 76 -9.37 8.57 4.36
C ASN A 76 -9.54 7.71 3.10
N LEU A 77 -10.72 7.76 2.49
CA LEU A 77 -11.02 7.09 1.22
C LEU A 77 -11.16 8.13 0.10
N LEU A 78 -10.36 8.00 -0.93
CA LEU A 78 -10.51 8.72 -2.19
C LEU A 78 -11.10 7.75 -3.23
N ASP A 79 -12.42 7.83 -3.44
CA ASP A 79 -13.11 7.05 -4.47
C ASP A 79 -13.14 7.87 -5.76
N LEU A 80 -12.33 7.45 -6.74
CA LEU A 80 -12.17 8.17 -8.01
C LEU A 80 -13.43 8.14 -8.88
N ARG A 81 -14.40 7.30 -8.57
CA ARG A 81 -15.72 7.33 -9.21
C ARG A 81 -16.45 8.64 -8.91
N HIS A 82 -16.31 9.13 -7.69
CA HIS A 82 -16.97 10.36 -7.23
C HIS A 82 -16.09 11.59 -7.33
N THR A 83 -14.81 11.38 -7.63
CA THR A 83 -13.82 12.46 -7.76
C THR A 83 -13.69 12.84 -9.23
N LYS A 84 -14.17 14.03 -9.58
CA LYS A 84 -14.08 14.53 -10.96
C LYS A 84 -12.67 15.08 -11.21
N LEU A 85 -11.77 14.20 -11.67
CA LEU A 85 -10.47 14.62 -12.17
C LEU A 85 -10.57 14.91 -13.67
N PRO A 86 -10.08 16.05 -14.15
CA PRO A 86 -9.90 16.27 -15.59
C PRO A 86 -8.88 15.27 -16.13
N ILE A 87 -8.83 15.09 -17.44
CA ILE A 87 -7.70 14.39 -18.07
C ILE A 87 -6.44 15.22 -17.78
N TYR A 88 -5.38 14.53 -17.35
CA TYR A 88 -4.11 15.18 -17.05
C TYR A 88 -3.58 15.93 -18.26
N ASP A 89 -3.34 17.22 -18.06
CA ASP A 89 -2.71 18.11 -19.01
C ASP A 89 -1.56 18.83 -18.29
N PRO A 90 -0.31 18.65 -18.72
CA PRO A 90 0.83 19.29 -18.06
C PRO A 90 0.83 20.81 -18.19
N ASP A 91 0.12 21.37 -19.17
CA ASP A 91 0.03 22.81 -19.43
C ASP A 91 -1.14 23.47 -18.67
N ASP A 92 -2.05 22.69 -18.08
CA ASP A 92 -3.20 23.20 -17.33
C ASP A 92 -3.14 22.82 -15.83
N SER A 93 -2.70 23.76 -15.02
CA SER A 93 -2.64 23.67 -13.55
C SER A 93 -3.82 24.36 -12.82
N SER A 94 -4.83 24.81 -13.53
CA SER A 94 -5.87 25.74 -13.01
C SER A 94 -6.95 25.10 -12.14
N HIS A 95 -7.01 23.77 -12.05
CA HIS A 95 -8.11 23.07 -11.39
C HIS A 95 -7.99 23.04 -9.86
N THR A 96 -8.90 23.72 -9.17
CA THR A 96 -8.94 23.80 -7.70
C THR A 96 -9.06 22.43 -7.02
N ASN A 97 -9.83 21.50 -7.60
CA ASN A 97 -9.99 20.16 -7.05
C ASN A 97 -8.68 19.34 -7.04
N ILE A 98 -7.77 19.58 -7.99
CA ILE A 98 -6.44 18.93 -8.00
C ILE A 98 -5.61 19.41 -6.81
N GLN A 99 -5.67 20.72 -6.51
CA GLN A 99 -4.96 21.28 -5.36
C GLN A 99 -5.49 20.71 -4.03
N GLU A 100 -6.81 20.60 -3.87
CA GLU A 100 -7.44 20.00 -2.69
C GLU A 100 -7.01 18.54 -2.50
N ILE A 101 -7.01 17.76 -3.58
CA ILE A 101 -6.52 16.37 -3.54
C ILE A 101 -5.03 16.34 -3.22
N GLY A 102 -4.22 17.20 -3.83
CA GLY A 102 -2.79 17.31 -3.53
C GLY A 102 -2.53 17.56 -2.04
N HIS A 103 -3.30 18.45 -1.40
CA HIS A 103 -3.24 18.68 0.06
C HIS A 103 -3.60 17.41 0.85
N LEU A 104 -4.65 16.70 0.44
CA LEU A 104 -5.04 15.44 1.06
C LEU A 104 -3.93 14.38 0.91
N LEU A 105 -3.32 14.27 -0.27
CA LEU A 105 -2.23 13.33 -0.50
C LEU A 105 -0.98 13.69 0.31
N LYS A 106 -0.66 14.98 0.46
CA LYS A 106 0.46 15.45 1.31
C LYS A 106 0.25 15.10 2.78
N TRP A 107 -0.99 15.11 3.27
CA TRP A 107 -1.36 14.71 4.63
C TRP A 107 -1.04 13.24 4.92
N ALA A 108 -1.13 12.34 3.94
CA ALA A 108 -0.95 10.90 4.13
C ALA A 108 0.52 10.51 4.37
N ASP A 109 0.71 9.38 5.05
CA ASP A 109 1.99 8.71 5.26
C ASP A 109 2.11 7.44 4.42
N ALA A 110 0.97 6.81 4.11
CA ALA A 110 0.90 5.60 3.30
C ALA A 110 -0.38 5.56 2.46
N PHE A 111 -0.37 4.70 1.44
CA PHE A 111 -1.47 4.54 0.49
C PHE A 111 -1.79 3.08 0.24
N VAL A 112 -3.07 2.79 -0.02
CA VAL A 112 -3.49 1.56 -0.67
C VAL A 112 -4.19 1.89 -1.98
N LEU A 113 -3.60 1.46 -3.11
CA LEU A 113 -4.14 1.66 -4.45
C LEU A 113 -4.92 0.42 -4.87
N ALA A 114 -6.15 0.62 -5.33
CA ALA A 114 -6.96 -0.47 -5.85
C ALA A 114 -7.49 -0.17 -7.25
N SER A 115 -7.22 -1.08 -8.17
CA SER A 115 -7.69 -0.99 -9.55
C SER A 115 -8.38 -2.28 -9.98
N PRO A 116 -9.45 -2.20 -10.77
CA PRO A 116 -9.87 -3.34 -11.57
C PRO A 116 -8.83 -3.62 -12.65
N ASP A 117 -8.81 -4.86 -13.10
CA ASP A 117 -8.07 -5.27 -14.30
C ASP A 117 -8.97 -5.04 -15.53
N TYR A 118 -8.57 -4.11 -16.35
CA TYR A 118 -9.19 -3.85 -17.64
C TYR A 118 -8.20 -4.16 -18.76
N HIS A 119 -8.39 -5.30 -19.41
CA HIS A 119 -7.52 -5.75 -20.52
C HIS A 119 -6.04 -5.87 -20.13
N GLY A 120 -5.75 -6.40 -18.94
CA GLY A 120 -4.39 -6.57 -18.43
C GLY A 120 -3.73 -5.26 -17.94
N SER A 121 -4.53 -4.20 -17.74
CA SER A 121 -4.03 -2.89 -17.32
C SER A 121 -4.82 -2.31 -16.16
N MET A 122 -4.19 -1.39 -15.42
CA MET A 122 -4.91 -0.56 -14.47
C MET A 122 -5.99 0.26 -15.18
N SER A 123 -7.04 0.65 -14.46
CA SER A 123 -8.07 1.51 -15.03
C SER A 123 -7.50 2.84 -15.51
N GLY A 124 -8.03 3.38 -16.61
CA GLY A 124 -7.63 4.71 -17.10
C GLY A 124 -7.79 5.81 -16.05
N VAL A 125 -8.77 5.66 -15.15
CA VAL A 125 -8.99 6.59 -14.03
C VAL A 125 -7.83 6.52 -13.01
N MET A 126 -7.29 5.33 -12.71
CA MET A 126 -6.11 5.19 -11.84
C MET A 126 -4.89 5.82 -12.51
N LYS A 127 -4.68 5.54 -13.80
CA LYS A 127 -3.54 6.12 -14.51
C LYS A 127 -3.62 7.65 -14.57
N ASN A 128 -4.80 8.19 -14.88
CA ASN A 128 -5.04 9.62 -14.88
C ASN A 128 -4.77 10.26 -13.50
N PHE A 129 -5.24 9.61 -12.42
CA PHE A 129 -4.94 10.04 -11.06
C PHE A 129 -3.43 10.07 -10.78
N LEU A 130 -2.70 9.02 -11.14
CA LEU A 130 -1.26 8.94 -10.90
C LEU A 130 -0.46 9.96 -11.72
N ASP A 131 -0.99 10.43 -12.86
CA ASP A 131 -0.33 11.44 -13.69
C ASP A 131 -0.40 12.86 -13.10
N HIS A 132 -1.41 13.15 -12.28
CA HIS A 132 -1.56 14.47 -11.64
C HIS A 132 -0.61 14.71 -10.46
N PHE A 133 -0.06 13.65 -9.83
CA PHE A 133 0.66 13.77 -8.57
C PHE A 133 2.03 13.11 -8.63
N TRP A 134 3.02 13.78 -8.10
CA TRP A 134 4.41 13.32 -8.06
C TRP A 134 5.01 13.43 -6.68
N GLU A 135 5.24 14.66 -6.22
CA GLU A 135 5.92 14.95 -4.95
C GLU A 135 5.15 14.45 -3.74
N GLU A 136 3.83 14.38 -3.86
CA GLU A 136 2.92 13.89 -2.84
C GLU A 136 3.18 12.44 -2.45
N PHE A 137 3.83 11.66 -3.31
CA PHE A 137 4.09 10.24 -3.12
C PHE A 137 5.47 9.93 -2.56
N ALA A 138 6.40 10.90 -2.63
CA ALA A 138 7.78 10.69 -2.23
C ALA A 138 7.92 10.30 -0.75
N GLY A 139 8.71 9.23 -0.49
CA GLY A 139 8.98 8.73 0.85
C GLY A 139 7.79 8.14 1.58
N LYS A 140 6.74 7.73 0.87
CA LYS A 140 5.53 7.10 1.41
C LYS A 140 5.40 5.66 0.95
N THR A 141 4.70 4.84 1.74
CA THR A 141 4.57 3.39 1.47
C THR A 141 3.24 3.08 0.79
N PHE A 142 3.31 2.17 -0.20
CA PHE A 142 2.17 1.80 -1.02
C PHE A 142 1.88 0.30 -0.93
N GLY A 143 0.60 -0.03 -0.70
CA GLY A 143 0.02 -1.35 -0.88
C GLY A 143 -0.87 -1.38 -2.12
N TYR A 144 -1.10 -2.57 -2.69
CA TYR A 144 -1.81 -2.73 -3.95
C TYR A 144 -2.88 -3.80 -3.86
N ILE A 145 -4.04 -3.50 -4.45
CA ILE A 145 -5.17 -4.41 -4.61
C ILE A 145 -5.57 -4.41 -6.08
N CYS A 146 -5.83 -5.59 -6.65
CA CYS A 146 -6.38 -5.72 -7.99
C CYS A 146 -7.58 -6.65 -8.01
N ALA A 147 -8.71 -6.19 -8.53
CA ALA A 147 -9.84 -7.06 -8.86
C ALA A 147 -9.66 -7.58 -10.28
N SER A 148 -9.39 -8.88 -10.42
CA SER A 148 -9.09 -9.54 -11.69
C SER A 148 -9.50 -11.00 -11.64
N HIS A 149 -9.91 -11.55 -12.78
CA HIS A 149 -10.11 -12.99 -12.96
C HIS A 149 -8.77 -13.75 -13.01
N GLU A 150 -7.67 -13.10 -13.38
CA GLU A 150 -6.34 -13.69 -13.60
C GLU A 150 -5.27 -13.17 -12.60
N LYS A 151 -5.64 -12.96 -11.35
CA LYS A 151 -4.73 -12.47 -10.29
C LYS A 151 -4.21 -11.04 -10.45
N GLY A 152 -4.30 -10.38 -11.61
CA GLY A 152 -4.00 -8.98 -11.83
C GLY A 152 -2.55 -8.56 -11.50
N LEU A 153 -1.56 -9.47 -11.67
CA LEU A 153 -0.15 -9.18 -11.36
C LEU A 153 0.38 -8.04 -12.21
N THR A 154 0.09 -8.05 -13.53
CA THR A 154 0.49 -6.99 -14.46
C THR A 154 -0.04 -5.63 -14.04
N VAL A 155 -1.30 -5.56 -13.60
CA VAL A 155 -1.93 -4.32 -13.12
C VAL A 155 -1.21 -3.78 -11.89
N MET A 156 -0.91 -4.66 -10.92
CA MET A 156 -0.17 -4.28 -9.71
C MET A 156 1.25 -3.81 -10.04
N ASP A 157 1.93 -4.43 -11.01
CA ASP A 157 3.27 -4.05 -11.43
C ASP A 157 3.29 -2.70 -12.18
N GLN A 158 2.25 -2.39 -12.95
CA GLN A 158 2.09 -1.06 -13.56
C GLN A 158 1.93 0.02 -12.48
N MET A 159 1.08 -0.20 -11.46
CA MET A 159 0.94 0.73 -10.35
C MET A 159 2.25 0.89 -9.56
N ARG A 160 2.98 -0.20 -9.30
CA ARG A 160 4.31 -0.16 -8.66
C ARG A 160 5.30 0.67 -9.47
N THR A 161 5.29 0.48 -10.79
CA THR A 161 6.19 1.22 -11.68
C THR A 161 5.92 2.71 -11.62
N ALA A 162 4.65 3.14 -11.68
CA ALA A 162 4.28 4.55 -11.56
C ALA A 162 4.70 5.12 -10.20
N VAL A 163 4.39 4.42 -9.10
CA VAL A 163 4.75 4.84 -7.75
C VAL A 163 6.26 4.94 -7.56
N ARG A 164 7.03 3.99 -8.10
CA ARG A 164 8.50 4.04 -8.04
C ARG A 164 9.07 5.25 -8.76
N GLN A 165 8.50 5.65 -9.89
CA GLN A 165 8.92 6.86 -10.60
C GLN A 165 8.69 8.12 -9.77
N CYS A 166 7.72 8.10 -8.86
CA CYS A 166 7.40 9.17 -7.92
C CYS A 166 8.11 9.01 -6.55
N TYR A 167 9.16 8.17 -6.48
CA TYR A 167 9.93 7.90 -5.25
C TYR A 167 9.11 7.36 -4.08
N GLY A 168 8.00 6.68 -4.36
CA GLY A 168 7.22 5.94 -3.38
C GLY A 168 7.80 4.54 -3.12
N TRP A 169 7.63 4.04 -1.91
CA TRP A 169 8.02 2.69 -1.49
C TRP A 169 6.87 1.73 -1.67
N SER A 170 7.13 0.59 -2.28
CA SER A 170 6.10 -0.44 -2.51
C SER A 170 6.27 -1.62 -1.57
N LEU A 171 5.17 -2.10 -0.98
CA LEU A 171 5.18 -3.42 -0.35
C LEU A 171 5.51 -4.49 -1.40
N PRO A 172 6.26 -5.56 -1.01
CA PRO A 172 6.78 -6.54 -1.97
C PRO A 172 5.70 -7.45 -2.57
N TYR A 173 4.46 -7.33 -2.13
CA TYR A 173 3.32 -8.09 -2.62
C TYR A 173 2.08 -7.19 -2.79
N GLY A 174 1.02 -7.76 -3.35
CA GLY A 174 -0.29 -7.16 -3.43
C GLY A 174 -1.38 -8.20 -3.18
N VAL A 175 -2.64 -7.76 -3.18
CA VAL A 175 -3.80 -8.62 -2.95
C VAL A 175 -4.64 -8.67 -4.24
N SER A 176 -4.86 -9.88 -4.73
CA SER A 176 -5.78 -10.16 -5.83
C SER A 176 -7.15 -10.50 -5.30
N ILE A 177 -8.19 -10.07 -6.00
CA ILE A 177 -9.60 -10.30 -5.68
C ILE A 177 -10.27 -10.90 -6.90
N SER A 178 -11.02 -11.98 -6.71
CA SER A 178 -11.76 -12.71 -7.75
C SER A 178 -13.29 -12.51 -7.65
N GLY A 179 -13.73 -11.35 -7.18
CA GLY A 179 -15.14 -10.97 -7.16
C GLY A 179 -16.01 -11.93 -6.35
N GLU A 180 -16.99 -12.58 -7.00
CA GLU A 180 -17.96 -13.47 -6.38
C GLU A 180 -17.36 -14.74 -5.75
N GLN A 181 -16.12 -15.11 -6.09
CA GLN A 181 -15.41 -16.21 -5.42
C GLN A 181 -14.93 -15.82 -4.03
N ASP A 182 -14.74 -14.54 -3.80
CA ASP A 182 -14.19 -14.00 -2.57
C ASP A 182 -15.23 -13.33 -1.67
N PHE A 183 -16.37 -12.89 -2.25
CA PHE A 183 -17.42 -12.18 -1.54
C PHE A 183 -18.81 -12.79 -1.82
N ASN A 184 -19.68 -12.78 -0.82
CA ASN A 184 -21.09 -13.13 -0.97
C ASN A 184 -21.93 -11.91 -1.43
N ASP A 185 -23.24 -12.15 -1.65
CA ASP A 185 -24.20 -11.12 -2.08
C ASP A 185 -24.35 -9.95 -1.10
N LYS A 186 -23.93 -10.15 0.17
CA LYS A 186 -23.92 -9.11 1.21
C LYS A 186 -22.60 -8.35 1.27
N ALA A 187 -21.70 -8.59 0.32
CA ALA A 187 -20.36 -8.02 0.28
C ALA A 187 -19.47 -8.42 1.48
N GLU A 188 -19.74 -9.57 2.11
CA GLU A 188 -18.92 -10.16 3.16
C GLU A 188 -17.89 -11.10 2.54
N ILE A 189 -16.67 -11.13 3.09
CA ILE A 189 -15.61 -12.04 2.63
C ILE A 189 -16.01 -13.47 2.99
N ILE A 190 -16.00 -14.36 1.99
CA ILE A 190 -16.21 -15.81 2.16
C ILE A 190 -14.94 -16.63 1.96
N ASN A 191 -13.85 -15.99 1.51
CA ASN A 191 -12.56 -16.62 1.27
C ASN A 191 -11.58 -16.26 2.41
N ASP A 192 -11.28 -17.22 3.29
CA ASP A 192 -10.34 -17.05 4.40
C ASP A 192 -8.94 -16.63 3.95
N SER A 193 -8.52 -17.05 2.75
CA SER A 193 -7.23 -16.64 2.21
C SER A 193 -7.20 -15.16 1.88
N LEU A 194 -8.28 -14.62 1.32
CA LEU A 194 -8.41 -13.18 1.07
C LEU A 194 -8.41 -12.40 2.40
N ASP A 195 -9.20 -12.83 3.41
CA ASP A 195 -9.22 -12.15 4.72
C ASP A 195 -7.82 -12.08 5.33
N ARG A 196 -7.09 -13.19 5.36
CA ARG A 196 -5.71 -13.22 5.86
C ARG A 196 -4.80 -12.27 5.08
N ARG A 197 -4.89 -12.23 3.76
CA ARG A 197 -4.06 -11.35 2.91
C ARG A 197 -4.38 -9.87 3.13
N LEU A 198 -5.65 -9.49 3.28
CA LEU A 198 -6.03 -8.12 3.61
C LEU A 198 -5.54 -7.70 4.99
N ARG A 199 -5.62 -8.58 5.99
CA ARG A 199 -5.05 -8.32 7.34
C ARG A 199 -3.52 -8.18 7.31
N MET A 200 -2.83 -9.01 6.53
CA MET A 200 -1.38 -8.91 6.33
C MET A 200 -1.03 -7.59 5.65
N LEU A 201 -1.74 -7.23 4.56
CA LEU A 201 -1.54 -5.95 3.87
C LEU A 201 -1.76 -4.77 4.81
N THR A 202 -2.82 -4.79 5.60
CA THR A 202 -3.14 -3.77 6.60
C THR A 202 -2.00 -3.60 7.61
N ARG A 203 -1.58 -4.72 8.22
CA ARG A 203 -0.49 -4.71 9.20
C ARG A 203 0.80 -4.15 8.62
N ASP A 204 1.19 -4.62 7.45
CA ASP A 204 2.46 -4.26 6.85
C ASP A 204 2.44 -2.81 6.34
N LEU A 205 1.31 -2.34 5.83
CA LEU A 205 1.15 -0.94 5.45
C LEU A 205 1.29 0.00 6.66
N VAL A 206 0.72 -0.37 7.81
CA VAL A 206 0.84 0.41 9.05
C VAL A 206 2.27 0.39 9.57
N VAL A 207 2.87 -0.79 9.69
CA VAL A 207 4.19 -0.95 10.33
C VAL A 207 5.31 -0.38 9.47
N TYR A 208 5.41 -0.85 8.22
CA TYR A 208 6.46 -0.38 7.31
C TYR A 208 6.21 1.06 6.85
N GLY A 209 4.94 1.43 6.67
CA GLY A 209 4.57 2.82 6.39
C GLY A 209 5.05 3.79 7.47
N SER A 210 4.86 3.43 8.73
CA SER A 210 5.35 4.24 9.86
C SER A 210 6.88 4.34 9.89
N LEU A 211 7.58 3.21 9.73
CA LEU A 211 9.04 3.16 9.76
C LEU A 211 9.67 3.98 8.63
N ILE A 212 9.20 3.76 7.40
CA ILE A 212 9.74 4.45 6.22
C ILE A 212 9.44 5.94 6.30
N ARG A 213 8.22 6.31 6.72
CA ARG A 213 7.84 7.71 6.81
C ARG A 213 8.61 8.45 7.90
N GLU A 214 8.81 7.82 9.05
CA GLU A 214 9.59 8.40 10.15
C GLU A 214 11.03 8.64 9.71
N GLN A 215 11.68 7.66 9.09
CA GLN A 215 13.04 7.81 8.58
C GLN A 215 13.13 8.90 7.50
N PHE A 216 12.20 8.92 6.55
CA PHE A 216 12.16 9.95 5.51
C PHE A 216 12.03 11.36 6.10
N LEU A 217 11.21 11.54 7.14
CA LEU A 217 11.05 12.82 7.80
C LEU A 217 12.31 13.22 8.59
N GLN A 218 13.01 12.27 9.21
CA GLN A 218 14.28 12.52 9.85
C GLN A 218 15.34 12.97 8.82
N ASP A 219 15.46 12.26 7.71
CA ASP A 219 16.42 12.59 6.63
C ASP A 219 16.15 13.99 6.03
N ILE A 220 14.89 14.40 5.92
CA ILE A 220 14.53 15.75 5.45
C ILE A 220 14.97 16.83 6.45
N THR A 221 14.83 16.56 7.75
CA THR A 221 15.10 17.56 8.81
C THR A 221 16.54 17.62 9.23
N ASP A 222 17.36 16.64 8.86
CA ASP A 222 18.78 16.58 9.19
C ASP A 222 19.58 17.37 8.16
N ASP A 223 20.06 18.55 8.56
CA ASP A 223 20.84 19.44 7.68
C ASP A 223 22.22 18.90 7.35
N ASP A 224 22.77 17.98 8.15
CA ASP A 224 24.06 17.35 7.92
C ASP A 224 24.01 16.27 6.84
N ILE A 225 22.82 15.78 6.50
CA ILE A 225 22.61 14.74 5.48
C ILE A 225 22.19 15.36 4.14
N SER A 226 23.16 15.56 3.24
CA SER A 226 22.91 16.11 1.89
C SER A 226 22.70 15.02 0.83
N ASP A 227 23.24 13.82 1.04
CA ASP A 227 23.38 12.78 0.01
C ASP A 227 22.24 11.75 -0.02
N THR A 228 21.07 12.09 0.52
CA THR A 228 19.87 11.26 0.45
C THR A 228 18.87 11.80 -0.56
N PHE A 229 18.04 10.91 -1.14
CA PHE A 229 16.98 11.39 -2.01
C PHE A 229 15.96 12.26 -1.25
N ALA A 230 15.78 12.03 0.05
CA ALA A 230 14.90 12.80 0.92
C ALA A 230 15.31 14.27 1.01
N ALA A 231 16.60 14.58 0.97
CA ALA A 231 17.11 15.94 1.01
C ALA A 231 16.56 16.83 -0.12
N ARG A 232 16.22 16.24 -1.27
CA ARG A 232 15.59 16.95 -2.39
C ARG A 232 14.18 17.47 -2.08
N TYR A 233 13.54 16.92 -1.05
CA TYR A 233 12.16 17.24 -0.66
C TYR A 233 12.08 18.15 0.58
N ARG A 234 13.19 18.74 1.04
CA ARG A 234 13.22 19.67 2.18
C ARG A 234 12.26 20.86 1.99
N SER A 235 12.13 21.35 0.76
CA SER A 235 11.20 22.43 0.43
C SER A 235 9.73 22.08 0.71
N LEU A 236 9.37 20.81 0.67
CA LEU A 236 7.99 20.37 0.97
C LEU A 236 7.61 20.53 2.44
N LEU A 237 8.56 20.52 3.37
CA LEU A 237 8.29 20.75 4.79
C LEU A 237 8.10 22.23 5.09
N ILE A 238 8.82 23.10 4.39
CA ILE A 238 8.79 24.56 4.62
C ILE A 238 7.41 25.12 4.21
N ASN A 239 6.76 24.50 3.23
CA ASN A 239 5.47 24.93 2.71
C ASN A 239 4.25 24.28 3.40
N GLN A 240 4.46 23.35 4.35
CA GLN A 240 3.39 22.80 5.18
C GLN A 240 3.08 23.74 6.36
N LYS A 241 2.54 24.94 6.08
CA LYS A 241 1.81 25.68 7.14
C LYS A 241 0.68 24.75 7.63
N PRO A 242 0.51 24.57 8.94
CA PRO A 242 -0.62 23.83 9.46
C PRO A 242 -1.89 24.52 8.91
N LEU A 243 -2.77 23.75 8.30
CA LEU A 243 -4.14 24.18 8.09
C LEU A 243 -4.70 24.44 9.48
N ILE A 244 -4.74 25.71 9.84
CA ILE A 244 -5.39 26.17 11.07
C ILE A 244 -6.87 25.88 10.87
N THR A 245 -7.36 24.95 11.70
CA THR A 245 -8.74 24.64 12.11
C THR A 245 -9.86 25.28 11.31
#